data_cfd52470d256c5be24ace6639b78c514
#
_entry.id   cfd52470d256c5be24ace6639b78c514
#
_cell.length_a   1.000
_cell.length_b   1.000
_cell.length_c   1.000
_cell.angle_alpha   90.00
_cell.angle_beta   90.00
_cell.angle_gamma   90.00
#
_symmetry.space_group_name_H-M   'P 1'
#
loop_
_entity.id
_entity.type
_entity.pdbx_description
1 polymer ?
#
loop_
_entity_poly.entity_id
_entity_poly.type
_entity_poly.pdbx_seq_one_letter_code
_entity_poly.pdbx_strand_id
1 'polypeptide(L)'
;TLKGICENLDYIEKLGINCIYLNPIFEAASYHKYDTIDYFEIDRHFGDKNTFHQLVKEAHARGMKIMLDAVFNHIGYDSPQWQDVVKHGEDSIYKDWFHIKEFPVSSENLWNSRDLSYHTFAFAGFMPKLNTANPEVKAYLLKVATYWIEEFDIDAWRLDVANEIDHQFWRDFRKAVLAKKPDLYILGEIWHSSQPWLKGDEFHAVMNYPLSESIKDYFLRGHKETQRFIWEINSQSMYYRQQISEVMFN
;
A
#
# COMPACT_ATOMS: atom_id res chain seq x y z
N THR A 1 -5.31 12.30 14.04
CA THR A 1 -4.65 11.36 14.97
C THR A 1 -5.50 10.14 15.19
N LEU A 2 -4.90 9.00 15.55
CA LEU A 2 -5.63 7.77 15.89
C LEU A 2 -6.64 7.98 17.02
N LYS A 3 -6.25 8.75 18.03
CA LYS A 3 -7.15 9.15 19.13
C LYS A 3 -8.38 9.90 18.62
N GLY A 4 -8.21 10.83 17.68
CA GLY A 4 -9.34 11.55 17.10
C GLY A 4 -10.31 10.66 16.34
N ILE A 5 -9.81 9.56 15.73
CA ILE A 5 -10.69 8.55 15.10
C ILE A 5 -11.46 7.81 16.19
N CYS A 6 -10.80 7.33 17.26
CA CYS A 6 -11.48 6.67 18.40
C CYS A 6 -12.61 7.53 18.95
N GLU A 7 -12.38 8.82 19.17
CA GLU A 7 -13.37 9.78 19.70
C GLU A 7 -14.58 10.00 18.76
N ASN A 8 -14.47 9.63 17.48
CA ASN A 8 -15.49 9.82 16.47
C ASN A 8 -16.08 8.51 15.92
N LEU A 9 -15.76 7.34 16.48
CA LEU A 9 -16.24 6.05 15.98
C LEU A 9 -17.76 5.95 15.94
N ASP A 10 -18.48 6.52 16.94
CA ASP A 10 -19.95 6.53 16.96
C ASP A 10 -20.54 7.34 15.79
N TYR A 11 -19.86 8.41 15.36
CA TYR A 11 -20.27 9.17 14.19
C TYR A 11 -20.03 8.36 12.91
N ILE A 12 -18.87 7.73 12.80
CA ILE A 12 -18.49 6.89 11.64
C ILE A 12 -19.45 5.71 11.51
N GLU A 13 -19.80 5.04 12.62
CA GLU A 13 -20.79 3.96 12.65
C GLU A 13 -22.16 4.43 12.15
N LYS A 14 -22.65 5.59 12.62
CA LYS A 14 -23.93 6.18 12.18
C LYS A 14 -23.99 6.52 10.70
N LEU A 15 -22.85 6.72 10.05
CA LEU A 15 -22.76 6.88 8.60
C LEU A 15 -22.90 5.54 7.84
N GLY A 16 -22.94 4.41 8.54
CA GLY A 16 -23.02 3.08 7.94
C GLY A 16 -21.68 2.55 7.43
N ILE A 17 -20.57 3.13 7.90
CA ILE A 17 -19.21 2.69 7.53
C ILE A 17 -18.92 1.36 8.23
N ASN A 18 -18.42 0.39 7.47
CA ASN A 18 -18.06 -0.94 7.97
C ASN A 18 -16.56 -1.26 7.87
N CYS A 19 -15.77 -0.39 7.24
CA CYS A 19 -14.31 -0.49 7.19
C CYS A 19 -13.68 0.90 7.22
N ILE A 20 -12.66 1.07 8.05
CA ILE A 20 -11.84 2.28 8.10
C ILE A 20 -10.50 1.96 7.45
N TYR A 21 -10.23 2.57 6.31
CA TYR A 21 -8.93 2.54 5.66
C TYR A 21 -8.09 3.72 6.15
N LEU A 22 -6.88 3.41 6.63
CA LEU A 22 -5.89 4.39 7.05
C LEU A 22 -4.79 4.50 5.98
N ASN A 23 -4.55 5.70 5.46
CA ASN A 23 -3.31 6.01 4.76
C ASN A 23 -2.11 5.63 5.64
N PRO A 24 -0.88 5.56 5.11
CA PRO A 24 0.26 5.07 5.88
C PRO A 24 0.38 5.73 7.25
N ILE A 25 0.47 4.91 8.30
CA ILE A 25 0.60 5.37 9.70
C ILE A 25 1.99 5.13 10.28
N PHE A 26 2.88 4.49 9.51
CA PHE A 26 4.22 4.12 9.94
C PHE A 26 5.13 5.34 10.04
N GLU A 27 6.20 5.22 10.83
CA GLU A 27 7.18 6.30 10.96
C GLU A 27 7.76 6.68 9.60
N ALA A 28 7.69 7.98 9.26
CA ALA A 28 8.14 8.51 7.98
C ALA A 28 8.49 10.00 8.08
N ALA A 29 9.35 10.49 7.19
CA ALA A 29 9.81 11.86 7.19
C ALA A 29 8.74 12.85 6.69
N SER A 30 8.00 12.49 5.64
CA SER A 30 7.00 13.37 5.02
C SER A 30 5.68 13.40 5.78
N TYR A 31 4.84 14.37 5.44
CA TYR A 31 3.48 14.46 5.97
C TYR A 31 2.54 13.37 5.43
N HIS A 32 2.78 12.88 4.20
CA HIS A 32 1.97 11.84 3.55
C HIS A 32 2.32 10.42 3.97
N LYS A 33 3.50 10.21 4.57
CA LYS A 33 3.98 8.95 5.15
C LYS A 33 4.27 7.79 4.16
N TYR A 34 4.26 8.04 2.85
CA TYR A 34 4.65 7.02 1.87
C TYR A 34 6.17 6.79 1.79
N ASP A 35 6.98 7.60 2.42
CA ASP A 35 8.44 7.46 2.60
C ASP A 35 8.77 6.81 3.95
N THR A 36 8.33 5.57 4.15
CA THR A 36 8.43 4.84 5.41
C THR A 36 9.89 4.71 5.88
N ILE A 37 10.14 5.06 7.15
CA ILE A 37 11.43 4.89 7.83
C ILE A 37 11.45 3.58 8.61
N ASP A 38 10.42 3.34 9.42
CA ASP A 38 10.26 2.10 10.19
C ASP A 38 8.83 1.56 10.07
N TYR A 39 8.69 0.37 9.48
CA TYR A 39 7.40 -0.30 9.30
C TYR A 39 6.82 -0.89 10.58
N PHE A 40 7.61 -1.00 11.64
CA PHE A 40 7.16 -1.58 12.92
C PHE A 40 6.75 -0.51 13.93
N GLU A 41 6.96 0.78 13.64
CA GLU A 41 6.60 1.89 14.52
C GLU A 41 5.50 2.76 13.90
N ILE A 42 4.62 3.25 14.76
CA ILE A 42 3.59 4.24 14.38
C ILE A 42 4.22 5.64 14.47
N ASP A 43 3.99 6.44 13.44
CA ASP A 43 4.47 7.82 13.44
C ASP A 43 3.88 8.61 14.62
N ARG A 44 4.77 9.27 15.36
CA ARG A 44 4.44 10.02 16.58
C ARG A 44 3.34 11.07 16.41
N HIS A 45 3.12 11.57 15.20
CA HIS A 45 2.07 12.55 14.94
C HIS A 45 0.67 11.93 14.96
N PHE A 46 0.55 10.61 14.82
CA PHE A 46 -0.71 9.90 14.86
C PHE A 46 -1.04 9.33 16.24
N GLY A 47 -0.03 8.99 17.03
CA GLY A 47 -0.16 8.37 18.34
C GLY A 47 0.88 7.27 18.57
N ASP A 48 0.48 6.19 19.18
CA ASP A 48 1.31 5.06 19.53
C ASP A 48 0.59 3.70 19.33
N LYS A 49 1.29 2.61 19.56
CA LYS A 49 0.76 1.25 19.44
C LYS A 49 -0.42 0.99 20.39
N ASN A 50 -0.40 1.56 21.59
CA ASN A 50 -1.52 1.42 22.54
C ASN A 50 -2.78 2.08 22.01
N THR A 51 -2.64 3.29 21.46
CA THR A 51 -3.75 4.03 20.84
C THR A 51 -4.29 3.27 19.62
N PHE A 52 -3.42 2.63 18.85
CA PHE A 52 -3.84 1.82 17.70
C PHE A 52 -4.56 0.54 18.14
N HIS A 53 -4.06 -0.16 19.17
CA HIS A 53 -4.79 -1.28 19.78
C HIS A 53 -6.19 -0.88 20.24
N GLN A 54 -6.31 0.28 20.90
CA GLN A 54 -7.61 0.79 21.31
C GLN A 54 -8.52 1.04 20.11
N LEU A 55 -8.00 1.68 19.05
CA LEU A 55 -8.76 1.93 17.82
C LEU A 55 -9.31 0.63 17.20
N VAL A 56 -8.45 -0.37 17.01
CA VAL A 56 -8.87 -1.66 16.42
C VAL A 56 -9.94 -2.32 17.29
N LYS A 57 -9.70 -2.41 18.61
CA LYS A 57 -10.66 -3.00 19.55
C LYS A 57 -12.01 -2.31 19.52
N GLU A 58 -12.05 -0.98 19.53
CA GLU A 58 -13.27 -0.20 19.52
C GLU A 58 -14.01 -0.23 18.19
N ALA A 59 -13.27 -0.27 17.07
CA ALA A 59 -13.82 -0.46 15.73
C ALA A 59 -14.49 -1.85 15.62
N HIS A 60 -13.80 -2.92 16.05
CA HIS A 60 -14.33 -4.28 16.06
C HIS A 60 -15.58 -4.42 16.93
N ALA A 61 -15.62 -3.77 18.09
CA ALA A 61 -16.81 -3.77 18.96
C ALA A 61 -18.05 -3.17 18.28
N ARG A 62 -17.87 -2.33 17.24
CA ARG A 62 -18.93 -1.74 16.42
C ARG A 62 -19.13 -2.46 15.08
N GLY A 63 -18.47 -3.61 14.87
CA GLY A 63 -18.52 -4.36 13.59
C GLY A 63 -17.76 -3.71 12.45
N MET A 64 -16.93 -2.71 12.73
CA MET A 64 -16.08 -2.06 11.72
C MET A 64 -14.72 -2.76 11.59
N LYS A 65 -14.21 -2.83 10.38
CA LYS A 65 -12.92 -3.40 10.03
C LYS A 65 -11.84 -2.31 9.91
N ILE A 66 -10.57 -2.70 10.11
CA ILE A 66 -9.42 -1.79 9.95
C ILE A 66 -8.54 -2.28 8.81
N MET A 67 -8.27 -1.39 7.85
CA MET A 67 -7.37 -1.59 6.72
C MET A 67 -6.17 -0.66 6.85
N LEU A 68 -4.97 -1.21 6.74
CA LEU A 68 -3.71 -0.45 6.67
C LEU A 68 -3.17 -0.38 5.25
N ASP A 69 -2.28 0.58 5.03
CA ASP A 69 -1.56 0.79 3.77
C ASP A 69 -0.18 0.14 3.81
N ALA A 70 0.11 -0.73 2.86
CA ALA A 70 1.39 -1.43 2.72
C ALA A 70 2.24 -0.78 1.61
N VAL A 71 3.20 0.04 1.98
CA VAL A 71 4.14 0.71 1.07
C VAL A 71 5.37 -0.18 0.90
N PHE A 72 5.31 -1.17 0.00
CA PHE A 72 6.35 -2.20 -0.15
C PHE A 72 7.20 -2.07 -1.42
N ASN A 73 6.84 -1.15 -2.31
CA ASN A 73 7.61 -0.88 -3.53
C ASN A 73 8.91 -0.10 -3.24
N HIS A 74 8.91 0.73 -2.24
CA HIS A 74 10.00 1.64 -1.88
C HIS A 74 10.02 1.87 -0.37
N ILE A 75 11.09 2.49 0.10
CA ILE A 75 11.25 2.88 1.51
C ILE A 75 11.69 4.35 1.57
N GLY A 76 11.63 4.97 2.72
CA GLY A 76 12.10 6.36 2.89
C GLY A 76 13.63 6.48 2.85
N TYR A 77 14.11 7.61 2.36
CA TYR A 77 15.53 7.94 2.33
C TYR A 77 16.19 7.84 3.72
N ASP A 78 15.48 8.24 4.75
CA ASP A 78 15.98 8.23 6.13
C ASP A 78 15.86 6.85 6.82
N SER A 79 15.45 5.81 6.11
CA SER A 79 15.42 4.45 6.65
C SER A 79 16.82 3.94 6.99
N PRO A 80 16.98 3.18 8.09
CA PRO A 80 18.29 2.66 8.49
C PRO A 80 18.99 1.86 7.39
N GLN A 81 18.26 1.08 6.61
CA GLN A 81 18.79 0.26 5.53
C GLN A 81 19.35 1.12 4.39
N TRP A 82 18.64 2.16 3.97
CA TRP A 82 19.13 3.06 2.94
C TRP A 82 20.28 3.94 3.44
N GLN A 83 20.22 4.42 4.67
CA GLN A 83 21.31 5.20 5.26
C GLN A 83 22.62 4.39 5.40
N ASP A 84 22.52 3.09 5.62
CA ASP A 84 23.68 2.19 5.59
C ASP A 84 24.29 2.15 4.18
N VAL A 85 23.46 2.05 3.13
CA VAL A 85 23.92 2.12 1.72
C VAL A 85 24.58 3.46 1.40
N VAL A 86 23.98 4.57 1.81
CA VAL A 86 24.55 5.92 1.59
C VAL A 86 25.91 6.05 2.26
N LYS A 87 26.09 5.50 3.45
CA LYS A 87 27.31 5.60 4.24
C LYS A 87 28.43 4.66 3.79
N HIS A 88 28.09 3.42 3.46
CA HIS A 88 29.07 2.36 3.22
C HIS A 88 29.20 1.98 1.73
N GLY A 89 28.32 2.48 0.86
CA GLY A 89 28.38 2.22 -0.59
C GLY A 89 28.38 0.72 -0.91
N GLU A 90 29.38 0.27 -1.67
CA GLU A 90 29.53 -1.14 -2.07
C GLU A 90 29.75 -2.10 -0.91
N ASP A 91 30.21 -1.61 0.23
CA ASP A 91 30.46 -2.42 1.45
C ASP A 91 29.20 -2.55 2.32
N SER A 92 28.08 -1.89 1.96
CA SER A 92 26.83 -2.00 2.69
C SER A 92 26.26 -3.41 2.63
N ILE A 93 25.80 -3.92 3.78
CA ILE A 93 25.08 -5.20 3.86
C ILE A 93 23.70 -5.14 3.20
N TYR A 94 23.16 -3.94 2.99
CA TYR A 94 21.85 -3.70 2.39
C TYR A 94 21.92 -3.31 0.91
N LYS A 95 23.10 -3.28 0.25
CA LYS A 95 23.20 -2.85 -1.14
C LYS A 95 22.29 -3.61 -2.10
N ASP A 96 22.15 -4.91 -1.89
CA ASP A 96 21.31 -5.78 -2.74
C ASP A 96 19.80 -5.70 -2.42
N TRP A 97 19.44 -4.91 -1.40
CA TRP A 97 18.05 -4.60 -1.07
C TRP A 97 17.41 -3.60 -2.03
N PHE A 98 18.25 -2.90 -2.80
CA PHE A 98 17.84 -1.80 -3.68
C PHE A 98 18.29 -2.03 -5.11
N HIS A 99 17.65 -1.33 -6.05
CA HIS A 99 18.08 -1.31 -7.44
C HIS A 99 19.06 -0.16 -7.67
N ILE A 100 20.36 -0.41 -7.42
CA ILE A 100 21.44 0.55 -7.55
C ILE A 100 22.12 0.37 -8.92
N LYS A 101 22.40 1.46 -9.62
CA LYS A 101 23.05 1.48 -10.94
C LYS A 101 24.56 1.64 -10.82
N GLU A 102 24.98 2.50 -9.90
CA GLU A 102 26.38 2.82 -9.67
C GLU A 102 26.61 3.39 -8.27
N PHE A 103 27.84 3.31 -7.79
CA PHE A 103 28.29 3.89 -6.52
C PHE A 103 29.31 5.02 -6.77
N PRO A 104 29.41 6.02 -5.86
CA PRO A 104 28.54 6.20 -4.68
C PRO A 104 27.10 6.55 -5.07
N VAL A 105 26.14 6.17 -4.22
CA VAL A 105 24.76 6.59 -4.47
C VAL A 105 24.65 8.11 -4.35
N SER A 106 24.08 8.75 -5.35
CA SER A 106 23.95 10.21 -5.39
C SER A 106 22.87 10.67 -4.41
N SER A 107 23.21 11.60 -3.53
CA SER A 107 22.28 12.28 -2.63
C SER A 107 21.96 13.71 -3.05
N GLU A 108 22.56 14.17 -4.17
CA GLU A 108 22.40 15.53 -4.65
C GLU A 108 21.04 15.73 -5.28
N ASN A 109 20.12 16.31 -4.86
CA ASN A 109 18.82 16.60 -5.46
C ASN A 109 17.76 15.47 -5.36
N LEU A 110 17.37 15.15 -4.14
CA LEU A 110 16.32 14.17 -3.83
C LEU A 110 14.95 14.47 -4.49
N TRP A 111 14.72 15.70 -4.95
CA TRP A 111 13.46 16.14 -5.56
C TRP A 111 13.44 16.08 -7.09
N ASN A 112 14.59 15.86 -7.74
CA ASN A 112 14.68 15.72 -9.19
C ASN A 112 15.57 14.55 -9.57
N SER A 113 14.99 13.38 -9.67
CA SER A 113 15.68 12.10 -9.74
C SER A 113 15.96 11.57 -11.13
N ARG A 114 15.99 12.41 -12.17
CA ARG A 114 16.24 11.93 -13.55
C ARG A 114 17.63 11.31 -13.73
N ASP A 115 18.62 11.76 -12.96
CA ASP A 115 20.00 11.34 -13.05
C ASP A 115 20.54 10.65 -11.78
N LEU A 116 19.66 9.99 -11.02
CA LEU A 116 20.08 9.27 -9.83
C LEU A 116 20.79 7.95 -10.17
N SER A 117 21.78 7.60 -9.36
CA SER A 117 22.54 6.35 -9.42
C SER A 117 21.74 5.12 -8.93
N TYR A 118 20.47 5.29 -8.58
CA TYR A 118 19.56 4.23 -8.10
C TYR A 118 18.14 4.43 -8.63
N HIS A 119 17.33 3.37 -8.59
CA HIS A 119 15.92 3.44 -8.94
C HIS A 119 15.10 3.94 -7.76
N THR A 120 14.00 4.64 -8.07
CA THR A 120 13.10 5.26 -7.09
C THR A 120 11.66 5.00 -7.47
N PHE A 121 10.72 5.23 -6.55
CA PHE A 121 9.34 5.40 -6.93
C PHE A 121 9.19 6.68 -7.75
N ALA A 122 8.59 6.58 -8.93
CA ALA A 122 8.44 7.67 -9.89
C ALA A 122 9.80 8.41 -10.09
N PHE A 123 9.85 9.67 -9.73
CA PHE A 123 11.05 10.51 -9.80
C PHE A 123 11.44 11.08 -8.41
N ALA A 124 11.00 10.42 -7.34
CA ALA A 124 11.22 10.86 -5.97
C ALA A 124 12.49 10.23 -5.39
N GLY A 125 13.63 10.93 -5.45
CA GLY A 125 14.91 10.44 -4.93
C GLY A 125 14.90 10.08 -3.44
N PHE A 126 13.96 10.63 -2.68
CA PHE A 126 13.77 10.30 -1.27
C PHE A 126 12.96 8.99 -1.04
N MET A 127 12.61 8.28 -2.12
CA MET A 127 11.89 6.99 -2.08
C MET A 127 12.65 5.91 -2.87
N PRO A 128 13.82 5.42 -2.38
CA PRO A 128 14.60 4.38 -3.06
C PRO A 128 13.77 3.09 -3.20
N LYS A 129 13.82 2.51 -4.41
CA LYS A 129 13.04 1.34 -4.77
C LYS A 129 13.65 0.07 -4.18
N LEU A 130 12.82 -0.72 -3.47
CA LEU A 130 13.20 -2.00 -2.92
C LEU A 130 13.27 -3.09 -4.01
N ASN A 131 14.25 -3.96 -3.89
CA ASN A 131 14.39 -5.16 -4.70
C ASN A 131 13.59 -6.31 -4.07
N THR A 132 12.30 -6.39 -4.37
CA THR A 132 11.40 -7.43 -3.82
C THR A 132 11.71 -8.85 -4.30
N ALA A 133 12.56 -9.01 -5.32
CA ALA A 133 13.09 -10.30 -5.74
C ALA A 133 14.21 -10.80 -4.80
N ASN A 134 14.85 -9.92 -4.03
CA ASN A 134 15.83 -10.30 -3.01
C ASN A 134 15.13 -11.06 -1.87
N PRO A 135 15.61 -12.28 -1.51
CA PRO A 135 14.98 -13.09 -0.48
C PRO A 135 14.91 -12.44 0.91
N GLU A 136 15.92 -11.64 1.27
CA GLU A 136 15.95 -10.93 2.56
C GLU A 136 14.92 -9.80 2.60
N VAL A 137 14.80 -9.01 1.52
CA VAL A 137 13.77 -7.97 1.37
C VAL A 137 12.39 -8.60 1.44
N LYS A 138 12.17 -9.69 0.68
CA LYS A 138 10.90 -10.41 0.71
C LYS A 138 10.58 -10.90 2.13
N ALA A 139 11.51 -11.56 2.79
CA ALA A 139 11.32 -12.06 4.17
C ALA A 139 11.01 -10.90 5.14
N TYR A 140 11.70 -9.78 5.02
CA TYR A 140 11.47 -8.59 5.84
C TYR A 140 10.05 -8.03 5.64
N LEU A 141 9.63 -7.82 4.38
CA LEU A 141 8.31 -7.28 4.07
C LEU A 141 7.16 -8.23 4.45
N LEU A 142 7.35 -9.54 4.28
CA LEU A 142 6.37 -10.53 4.76
C LEU A 142 6.28 -10.56 6.29
N LYS A 143 7.40 -10.36 7.00
CA LYS A 143 7.39 -10.19 8.45
C LYS A 143 6.61 -8.93 8.87
N VAL A 144 6.80 -7.81 8.18
CA VAL A 144 6.01 -6.59 8.41
C VAL A 144 4.51 -6.89 8.23
N ALA A 145 4.14 -7.50 7.11
CA ALA A 145 2.74 -7.79 6.80
C ALA A 145 2.06 -8.67 7.85
N THR A 146 2.76 -9.71 8.33
CA THR A 146 2.22 -10.62 9.34
C THR A 146 2.24 -10.05 10.75
N TYR A 147 3.22 -9.18 11.08
CA TYR A 147 3.32 -8.53 12.39
C TYR A 147 2.06 -7.73 12.73
N TRP A 148 1.58 -6.89 11.83
CA TRP A 148 0.40 -6.05 12.07
C TRP A 148 -0.89 -6.87 12.21
N ILE A 149 -0.95 -8.04 11.59
CA ILE A 149 -2.06 -8.98 11.74
C ILE A 149 -2.00 -9.65 13.13
N GLU A 150 -0.83 -10.17 13.51
CA GLU A 150 -0.65 -10.92 14.74
C GLU A 150 -0.72 -10.04 16.00
N GLU A 151 -0.17 -8.84 15.92
CA GLU A 151 -0.11 -7.92 17.06
C GLU A 151 -1.38 -7.10 17.24
N PHE A 152 -2.02 -6.67 16.15
CA PHE A 152 -3.13 -5.71 16.20
C PHE A 152 -4.44 -6.22 15.64
N ASP A 153 -4.47 -7.43 15.07
CA ASP A 153 -5.67 -8.03 14.47
C ASP A 153 -6.30 -7.18 13.37
N ILE A 154 -5.49 -6.51 12.54
CA ILE A 154 -6.02 -5.77 11.38
C ILE A 154 -6.75 -6.70 10.42
N ASP A 155 -7.70 -6.15 9.66
CA ASP A 155 -8.60 -6.94 8.82
C ASP A 155 -8.24 -6.89 7.34
N ALA A 156 -7.43 -5.92 6.92
CA ALA A 156 -7.12 -5.75 5.52
C ALA A 156 -5.80 -5.02 5.28
N TRP A 157 -5.22 -5.30 4.12
CA TRP A 157 -4.12 -4.54 3.55
C TRP A 157 -4.55 -3.88 2.23
N ARG A 158 -4.32 -2.58 2.10
CA ARG A 158 -4.24 -1.89 0.81
C ARG A 158 -2.78 -1.86 0.38
N LEU A 159 -2.49 -2.27 -0.84
CA LEU A 159 -1.13 -2.46 -1.34
C LEU A 159 -0.79 -1.31 -2.29
N ASP A 160 0.08 -0.42 -1.81
CA ASP A 160 0.53 0.76 -2.54
C ASP A 160 1.36 0.38 -3.76
N VAL A 161 1.14 1.04 -4.90
CA VAL A 161 1.88 0.85 -6.15
C VAL A 161 2.04 -0.63 -6.52
N ALA A 162 1.00 -1.42 -6.32
CA ALA A 162 1.07 -2.89 -6.42
C ALA A 162 1.47 -3.40 -7.81
N ASN A 163 1.26 -2.60 -8.86
CA ASN A 163 1.65 -2.92 -10.23
C ASN A 163 3.16 -2.85 -10.50
N GLU A 164 3.95 -2.27 -9.60
CA GLU A 164 5.41 -2.17 -9.72
C GLU A 164 6.17 -3.28 -8.99
N ILE A 165 5.47 -4.13 -8.28
CA ILE A 165 6.01 -5.30 -7.58
C ILE A 165 5.64 -6.57 -8.34
N ASP A 166 6.54 -7.55 -8.36
CA ASP A 166 6.36 -8.77 -9.12
C ASP A 166 5.22 -9.66 -8.59
N HIS A 167 4.59 -10.40 -9.51
CA HIS A 167 3.47 -11.29 -9.20
C HIS A 167 3.82 -12.39 -8.19
N GLN A 168 5.07 -12.90 -8.20
CA GLN A 168 5.47 -13.96 -7.27
C GLN A 168 5.54 -13.44 -5.83
N PHE A 169 5.99 -12.20 -5.64
CA PHE A 169 5.95 -11.57 -4.32
C PHE A 169 4.51 -11.49 -3.79
N TRP A 170 3.55 -11.11 -4.62
CA TRP A 170 2.14 -11.01 -4.20
C TRP A 170 1.50 -12.36 -3.89
N ARG A 171 1.88 -13.42 -4.60
CA ARG A 171 1.45 -14.80 -4.25
C ARG A 171 2.02 -15.24 -2.91
N ASP A 172 3.29 -14.97 -2.66
CA ASP A 172 3.95 -15.27 -1.38
C ASP A 172 3.34 -14.42 -0.25
N PHE A 173 3.06 -13.14 -0.51
CA PHE A 173 2.35 -12.25 0.41
C PHE A 173 0.99 -12.81 0.80
N ARG A 174 0.13 -13.10 -0.20
CA ARG A 174 -1.20 -13.67 0.03
C ARG A 174 -1.13 -14.93 0.88
N LYS A 175 -0.24 -15.84 0.54
CA LYS A 175 -0.04 -17.08 1.31
C LYS A 175 0.34 -16.81 2.75
N ALA A 176 1.26 -15.88 2.98
CA ALA A 176 1.74 -15.55 4.33
C ALA A 176 0.65 -14.91 5.19
N VAL A 177 -0.06 -13.90 4.66
CA VAL A 177 -1.07 -13.17 5.43
C VAL A 177 -2.34 -14.01 5.69
N LEU A 178 -2.81 -14.80 4.71
CA LEU A 178 -3.97 -15.66 4.88
C LEU A 178 -3.69 -16.88 5.78
N ALA A 179 -2.43 -17.29 5.92
CA ALA A 179 -2.03 -18.29 6.92
C ALA A 179 -2.19 -17.76 8.36
N LYS A 180 -2.11 -16.42 8.58
CA LYS A 180 -2.32 -15.78 9.88
C LYS A 180 -3.79 -15.43 10.13
N LYS A 181 -4.47 -14.89 9.13
CA LYS A 181 -5.88 -14.49 9.20
C LYS A 181 -6.57 -14.89 7.89
N PRO A 182 -7.29 -16.03 7.83
CA PRO A 182 -7.87 -16.58 6.62
C PRO A 182 -8.88 -15.68 5.91
N ASP A 183 -9.53 -14.79 6.64
CA ASP A 183 -10.51 -13.81 6.15
C ASP A 183 -9.94 -12.41 5.94
N LEU A 184 -8.60 -12.25 6.00
CA LEU A 184 -7.94 -10.97 5.73
C LEU A 184 -8.22 -10.53 4.29
N TYR A 185 -8.64 -9.28 4.13
CA TYR A 185 -8.90 -8.72 2.81
C TYR A 185 -7.64 -8.08 2.20
N ILE A 186 -7.42 -8.31 0.90
CA ILE A 186 -6.25 -7.81 0.17
C ILE A 186 -6.74 -6.96 -1.00
N LEU A 187 -6.45 -5.65 -0.94
CA LEU A 187 -6.81 -4.66 -1.94
C LEU A 187 -5.56 -4.12 -2.63
N GLY A 188 -5.42 -4.32 -3.93
CA GLY A 188 -4.29 -3.78 -4.69
C GLY A 188 -4.57 -2.40 -5.29
N GLU A 189 -3.58 -1.53 -5.29
CA GLU A 189 -3.61 -0.31 -6.09
C GLU A 189 -3.05 -0.60 -7.48
N ILE A 190 -3.92 -0.65 -8.49
CA ILE A 190 -3.57 -0.85 -9.90
C ILE A 190 -4.24 0.24 -10.72
N TRP A 191 -3.45 1.07 -11.40
CA TRP A 191 -3.92 2.24 -12.16
C TRP A 191 -4.47 1.92 -13.55
N HIS A 192 -4.20 0.72 -14.05
CA HIS A 192 -4.56 0.26 -15.40
C HIS A 192 -5.33 -1.06 -15.35
N SER A 193 -5.36 -1.81 -16.44
CA SER A 193 -6.02 -3.12 -16.48
C SER A 193 -5.44 -4.07 -15.43
N SER A 194 -6.29 -4.51 -14.51
CA SER A 194 -5.91 -5.23 -13.29
C SER A 194 -6.17 -6.74 -13.34
N GLN A 195 -6.67 -7.26 -14.45
CA GLN A 195 -6.97 -8.69 -14.62
C GLN A 195 -5.82 -9.64 -14.23
N PRO A 196 -4.54 -9.34 -14.53
CA PRO A 196 -3.44 -10.23 -14.15
C PRO A 196 -3.34 -10.52 -12.66
N TRP A 197 -3.73 -9.57 -11.80
CA TRP A 197 -3.67 -9.68 -10.33
C TRP A 197 -4.92 -10.27 -9.69
N LEU A 198 -6.00 -10.45 -10.47
CA LEU A 198 -7.33 -10.85 -9.99
C LEU A 198 -7.70 -12.28 -10.39
N LYS A 199 -6.72 -13.18 -10.48
CA LYS A 199 -6.92 -14.59 -10.84
C LYS A 199 -7.23 -15.48 -9.64
N GLY A 200 -7.30 -14.92 -8.43
CA GLY A 200 -7.61 -15.63 -7.19
C GLY A 200 -6.37 -16.05 -6.38
N ASP A 201 -5.17 -15.82 -6.90
CA ASP A 201 -3.89 -16.19 -6.27
C ASP A 201 -3.10 -14.99 -5.70
N GLU A 202 -3.56 -13.75 -5.94
CA GLU A 202 -2.92 -12.52 -5.47
C GLU A 202 -3.91 -11.66 -4.67
N PHE A 203 -4.67 -10.77 -5.30
CA PHE A 203 -5.57 -9.85 -4.60
C PHE A 203 -7.02 -10.37 -4.57
N HIS A 204 -7.79 -9.90 -3.60
CA HIS A 204 -9.24 -10.06 -3.58
C HIS A 204 -9.92 -9.04 -4.48
N ALA A 205 -9.39 -7.81 -4.52
CA ALA A 205 -9.88 -6.74 -5.37
C ALA A 205 -8.77 -5.72 -5.67
N VAL A 206 -9.10 -4.76 -6.51
CA VAL A 206 -8.28 -3.58 -6.79
C VAL A 206 -9.10 -2.31 -6.67
N MET A 207 -8.43 -1.18 -6.45
CA MET A 207 -9.04 0.16 -6.50
C MET A 207 -9.51 0.44 -7.93
N ASN A 208 -10.80 0.78 -8.10
CA ASN A 208 -11.39 0.91 -9.43
C ASN A 208 -11.22 2.30 -10.05
N TYR A 209 -9.99 2.68 -10.33
CA TYR A 209 -9.69 3.95 -11.02
C TYR A 209 -10.42 4.10 -12.36
N PRO A 210 -10.48 3.08 -13.25
CA PRO A 210 -11.17 3.22 -14.53
C PRO A 210 -12.65 3.59 -14.39
N LEU A 211 -13.37 3.00 -13.44
CA LEU A 211 -14.78 3.33 -13.21
C LEU A 211 -14.93 4.71 -12.59
N SER A 212 -14.09 5.06 -11.62
CA SER A 212 -14.07 6.39 -11.00
C SER A 212 -13.88 7.49 -12.05
N GLU A 213 -12.90 7.33 -12.94
CA GLU A 213 -12.67 8.29 -14.02
C GLU A 213 -13.83 8.31 -15.03
N SER A 214 -14.41 7.16 -15.36
CA SER A 214 -15.58 7.12 -16.24
C SER A 214 -16.78 7.89 -15.67
N ILE A 215 -17.02 7.77 -14.37
CA ILE A 215 -18.07 8.51 -13.66
C ILE A 215 -17.76 10.01 -13.67
N LYS A 216 -16.55 10.41 -13.33
CA LYS A 216 -16.13 11.82 -13.32
C LYS A 216 -16.25 12.43 -14.72
N ASP A 217 -15.80 11.72 -15.75
CA ASP A 217 -15.88 12.20 -17.13
C ASP A 217 -17.32 12.38 -17.62
N TYR A 218 -18.20 11.45 -17.28
CA TYR A 218 -19.59 11.50 -17.71
C TYR A 218 -20.41 12.55 -16.93
N PHE A 219 -20.38 12.49 -15.59
CA PHE A 219 -21.27 13.31 -14.77
C PHE A 219 -20.71 14.70 -14.41
N LEU A 220 -19.38 14.84 -14.32
CA LEU A 220 -18.79 16.09 -13.83
C LEU A 220 -18.13 16.91 -14.95
N ARG A 221 -17.42 16.27 -15.87
CA ARG A 221 -16.67 16.97 -16.91
C ARG A 221 -17.44 17.09 -18.23
N GLY A 222 -18.47 16.26 -18.44
CA GLY A 222 -19.23 16.23 -19.68
C GLY A 222 -18.42 15.80 -20.92
N HIS A 223 -17.30 15.12 -20.70
CA HIS A 223 -16.37 14.73 -21.78
C HIS A 223 -16.73 13.40 -22.45
N LYS A 224 -17.77 12.71 -21.97
CA LYS A 224 -18.09 11.35 -22.41
C LYS A 224 -19.55 11.21 -22.84
N GLU A 225 -19.77 10.60 -24.00
CA GLU A 225 -21.11 10.25 -24.45
C GLU A 225 -21.70 9.07 -23.65
N THR A 226 -23.04 9.06 -23.51
CA THR A 226 -23.76 8.03 -22.73
C THR A 226 -23.45 6.62 -23.20
N GLN A 227 -23.39 6.38 -24.52
CA GLN A 227 -23.10 5.05 -25.07
C GLN A 227 -21.71 4.54 -24.66
N ARG A 228 -20.71 5.44 -24.66
CA ARG A 228 -19.36 5.10 -24.24
C ARG A 228 -19.29 4.80 -22.74
N PHE A 229 -19.98 5.59 -21.93
CA PHE A 229 -20.08 5.36 -20.48
C PHE A 229 -20.69 3.99 -20.16
N ILE A 230 -21.82 3.66 -20.80
CA ILE A 230 -22.49 2.35 -20.66
C ILE A 230 -21.56 1.22 -21.11
N TRP A 231 -20.84 1.40 -22.22
CA TRP A 231 -19.90 0.39 -22.71
C TRP A 231 -18.77 0.13 -21.72
N GLU A 232 -18.20 1.18 -21.11
CA GLU A 232 -17.11 1.04 -20.13
C GLU A 232 -17.57 0.31 -18.88
N ILE A 233 -18.76 0.61 -18.34
CA ILE A 233 -19.33 -0.10 -17.20
C ILE A 233 -19.54 -1.59 -17.55
N ASN A 234 -20.16 -1.87 -18.70
CA ASN A 234 -20.41 -3.24 -19.12
C ASN A 234 -19.12 -4.01 -19.39
N SER A 235 -18.11 -3.35 -19.97
CA SER A 235 -16.80 -3.96 -20.22
C SER A 235 -16.13 -4.42 -18.94
N GLN A 236 -16.19 -3.62 -17.88
CA GLN A 236 -15.62 -4.00 -16.59
C GLN A 236 -16.31 -5.25 -16.01
N SER A 237 -17.65 -5.32 -16.08
CA SER A 237 -18.38 -6.49 -15.61
C SER A 237 -18.12 -7.76 -16.43
N MET A 238 -17.75 -7.62 -17.71
CA MET A 238 -17.36 -8.74 -18.56
C MET A 238 -15.95 -9.27 -18.27
N TYR A 239 -15.03 -8.39 -17.85
CA TYR A 239 -13.65 -8.75 -17.59
C TYR A 239 -13.46 -9.42 -16.23
N TYR A 240 -14.28 -9.09 -15.25
CA TYR A 240 -14.15 -9.56 -13.87
C TYR A 240 -15.07 -10.74 -13.57
N ARG A 241 -15.07 -11.76 -14.43
CA ARG A 241 -15.92 -12.94 -14.23
C ARG A 241 -15.46 -13.82 -13.07
N GLN A 242 -16.37 -14.08 -12.16
CA GLN A 242 -16.51 -15.24 -11.26
C GLN A 242 -15.59 -15.41 -10.05
N GLN A 243 -14.42 -14.78 -9.94
CA GLN A 243 -13.53 -14.92 -8.78
C GLN A 243 -13.09 -13.58 -8.19
N ILE A 244 -13.58 -12.53 -8.76
CA ILE A 244 -13.10 -11.21 -8.48
C ILE A 244 -14.22 -10.51 -7.79
N SER A 245 -14.13 -10.59 -6.55
CA SER A 245 -15.27 -10.28 -5.78
C SER A 245 -15.52 -8.82 -5.68
N GLU A 246 -14.67 -7.91 -5.76
CA GLU A 246 -15.06 -6.55 -5.43
C GLU A 246 -14.14 -5.51 -6.05
N VAL A 247 -14.76 -4.56 -6.69
CA VAL A 247 -14.11 -3.39 -7.26
C VAL A 247 -14.51 -2.21 -6.39
N MET A 248 -13.53 -1.59 -5.72
CA MET A 248 -13.80 -0.46 -4.85
C MET A 248 -13.77 0.86 -5.60
N PHE A 249 -14.66 1.75 -5.20
CA PHE A 249 -14.57 3.16 -5.52
C PHE A 249 -13.59 3.86 -4.58
N ASN A 250 -12.76 4.72 -5.15
CA ASN A 250 -11.87 5.59 -4.43
C ASN A 250 -12.40 7.04 -4.46
#